data_3cb71f51bdc13473bb7995582f89015b
#
_entry.id   3cb71f51bdc13473bb7995582f89015b
#
_cell.length_a   1.000
_cell.length_b   1.000
_cell.length_c   1.000
_cell.angle_alpha   90.00
_cell.angle_beta   90.00
_cell.angle_gamma   90.00
#
_symmetry.space_group_name_H-M   'P 1'
#
loop_
_entity.id
_entity.type
_entity.pdbx_description
1 polymer ?
#
loop_
_entity_poly.entity_id
_entity_poly.type
_entity_poly.pdbx_seq_one_letter_code
_entity_poly.pdbx_strand_id
1 'polypeptide(L)'
;RYEQLSRHGADSWKILPGAPLYDTIVIVTGESVRRDYMSVYGYPEPTTPWLNTAPGLFIDGYTSAAASTVPSLSRTLIYDYEQNPDSGNNVVALAAKAGYSTWWISNQGKLGEHDTRISVIASDADHTVFLKKGSFASRKTDDMLLLQETERALADTSTPKVIFL
;
A
#
# COMPACT_ATOMS: atom_id res chain seq x y z
N ARG A 1 -13.44 -12.54 -18.17
CA ARG A 1 -12.51 -12.65 -17.02
C ARG A 1 -11.89 -11.31 -16.64
N TYR A 2 -11.52 -10.45 -17.62
CA TYR A 2 -11.00 -9.08 -17.38
C TYR A 2 -12.05 -8.16 -16.76
N GLU A 3 -13.30 -8.20 -17.23
CA GLU A 3 -14.40 -7.39 -16.68
C GLU A 3 -14.77 -7.73 -15.23
N GLN A 4 -14.47 -8.94 -14.77
CA GLN A 4 -14.76 -9.36 -13.39
C GLN A 4 -13.67 -8.88 -12.39
N LEU A 5 -12.43 -8.68 -12.86
CA LEU A 5 -11.35 -8.21 -12.01
C LEU A 5 -11.34 -6.69 -11.80
N SER A 6 -12.03 -5.95 -12.69
CA SER A 6 -12.13 -4.48 -12.64
C SER A 6 -13.32 -3.97 -11.81
N ARG A 7 -14.12 -4.84 -11.23
CA ARG A 7 -15.29 -4.47 -10.42
C ARG A 7 -15.06 -4.89 -8.99
N HIS A 8 -14.84 -3.92 -8.12
CA HIS A 8 -15.14 -4.09 -6.70
C HIS A 8 -16.50 -3.44 -6.40
N GLY A 9 -17.18 -3.94 -5.36
CA GLY A 9 -18.41 -3.34 -4.88
C GLY A 9 -18.18 -1.93 -4.36
N ALA A 10 -19.22 -1.13 -4.25
CA ALA A 10 -19.13 0.13 -3.52
C ALA A 10 -18.75 -0.14 -2.05
N ASP A 11 -18.00 0.77 -1.45
CA ASP A 11 -17.77 0.70 -0.01
C ASP A 11 -19.06 0.90 0.79
N SER A 12 -19.13 0.32 1.96
CA SER A 12 -20.22 0.48 2.92
C SER A 12 -19.79 1.09 4.25
N TRP A 13 -18.58 1.71 4.28
CA TRP A 13 -18.04 2.33 5.48
C TRP A 13 -18.97 3.38 6.08
N LYS A 14 -19.15 3.32 7.40
CA LYS A 14 -19.84 4.33 8.18
C LYS A 14 -18.82 4.98 9.10
N ILE A 15 -18.45 6.21 8.79
CA ILE A 15 -17.46 6.96 9.55
C ILE A 15 -18.16 7.75 10.65
N LEU A 16 -17.69 7.61 11.87
CA LEU A 16 -18.10 8.46 12.97
C LEU A 16 -17.37 9.81 12.88
N PRO A 17 -18.04 10.91 13.16
CA PRO A 17 -17.39 12.23 13.19
C PRO A 17 -16.21 12.22 14.18
N GLY A 18 -15.07 12.77 13.76
CA GLY A 18 -13.87 12.88 14.57
C GLY A 18 -12.83 13.75 13.86
N ALA A 19 -11.96 14.37 14.64
CA ALA A 19 -10.80 15.06 14.08
C ALA A 19 -9.70 14.04 13.75
N PRO A 20 -8.92 14.25 12.67
CA PRO A 20 -7.77 13.41 12.38
C PRO A 20 -6.73 13.52 13.51
N LEU A 21 -6.15 12.38 13.89
CA LEU A 21 -5.10 12.35 14.91
C LEU A 21 -3.75 12.82 14.34
N TYR A 22 -3.54 12.59 13.06
CA TYR A 22 -2.32 12.96 12.33
C TYR A 22 -2.67 13.66 11.03
N ASP A 23 -1.93 14.70 10.68
CA ASP A 23 -2.10 15.43 9.42
C ASP A 23 -1.57 14.62 8.22
N THR A 24 -0.59 13.76 8.45
CA THR A 24 -0.01 12.91 7.40
C THR A 24 0.29 11.52 7.96
N ILE A 25 -0.19 10.50 7.26
CA ILE A 25 0.10 9.09 7.51
C ILE A 25 0.79 8.55 6.27
N VAL A 26 1.93 7.87 6.44
CA VAL A 26 2.63 7.19 5.36
C VAL A 26 2.66 5.69 5.66
N ILE A 27 2.13 4.90 4.75
CA ILE A 27 2.09 3.43 4.82
C ILE A 27 3.03 2.88 3.76
N VAL A 28 4.15 2.30 4.19
CA VAL A 28 5.15 1.72 3.28
C VAL A 28 4.99 0.20 3.27
N THR A 29 4.72 -0.36 2.10
CA THR A 29 4.61 -1.80 1.92
C THR A 29 5.83 -2.33 1.16
N GLY A 30 6.72 -3.02 1.87
CA GLY A 30 7.87 -3.68 1.26
C GLY A 30 7.47 -4.92 0.45
N GLU A 31 8.23 -5.23 -0.59
CA GLU A 31 8.05 -6.40 -1.44
C GLU A 31 9.28 -7.32 -1.35
N SER A 32 9.05 -8.65 -1.35
CA SER A 32 10.09 -9.68 -1.34
C SER A 32 11.14 -9.54 -0.22
N VAL A 33 10.74 -9.02 0.93
CA VAL A 33 11.60 -8.84 2.11
C VAL A 33 11.35 -9.98 3.09
N ARG A 34 12.43 -10.63 3.55
CA ARG A 34 12.39 -11.65 4.58
C ARG A 34 12.93 -11.10 5.90
N ARG A 35 12.16 -11.29 6.98
CA ARG A 35 12.52 -10.85 8.32
C ARG A 35 13.88 -11.37 8.79
N ASP A 36 14.17 -12.63 8.53
CA ASP A 36 15.40 -13.31 8.93
C ASP A 36 16.67 -12.82 8.19
N TYR A 37 16.51 -11.95 7.18
CA TYR A 37 17.60 -11.23 6.51
C TYR A 37 17.66 -9.74 6.90
N MET A 38 16.91 -9.31 7.91
CA MET A 38 16.92 -7.92 8.36
C MET A 38 17.73 -7.79 9.65
N SER A 39 18.77 -6.92 9.64
CA SER A 39 19.64 -6.72 10.81
C SER A 39 18.92 -6.17 12.03
N VAL A 40 17.83 -5.41 11.84
CA VAL A 40 16.97 -4.95 12.94
C VAL A 40 16.31 -6.09 13.71
N TYR A 41 16.21 -7.28 13.11
CA TYR A 41 15.72 -8.51 13.75
C TYR A 41 16.82 -9.54 14.05
N GLY A 42 18.08 -9.10 14.03
CA GLY A 42 19.22 -9.93 14.45
C GLY A 42 20.00 -10.62 13.31
N TYR A 43 19.72 -10.30 12.05
CA TYR A 43 20.60 -10.76 10.98
C TYR A 43 22.00 -10.16 11.13
N PRO A 44 23.09 -10.97 11.00
CA PRO A 44 24.45 -10.52 11.33
C PRO A 44 25.00 -9.43 10.40
N GLU A 45 24.57 -9.39 9.14
CA GLU A 45 25.00 -8.36 8.20
C GLU A 45 24.11 -7.11 8.29
N PRO A 46 24.64 -5.89 8.06
CA PRO A 46 23.92 -4.64 8.22
C PRO A 46 22.98 -4.35 7.03
N THR A 47 21.94 -5.17 6.87
CA THR A 47 20.98 -5.07 5.77
C THR A 47 19.92 -3.98 5.96
N THR A 48 19.64 -3.58 7.20
CA THR A 48 18.69 -2.53 7.55
C THR A 48 19.30 -1.50 8.52
N PRO A 49 20.44 -0.84 8.13
CA PRO A 49 21.21 -0.03 9.07
C PRO A 49 20.43 1.18 9.62
N TRP A 50 19.56 1.79 8.81
CA TRP A 50 18.72 2.89 9.27
C TRP A 50 17.68 2.40 10.29
N LEU A 51 17.01 1.26 10.06
CA LEU A 51 16.02 0.72 10.97
C LEU A 51 16.61 0.35 12.34
N ASN A 52 17.89 -0.04 12.39
CA ASN A 52 18.56 -0.37 13.66
C ASN A 52 18.62 0.83 14.61
N THR A 53 18.50 2.05 14.10
CA THR A 53 18.61 3.30 14.89
C THR A 53 17.36 4.16 14.81
N ALA A 54 16.42 3.85 13.92
CA ALA A 54 15.19 4.61 13.75
C ALA A 54 14.34 4.55 15.03
N PRO A 55 13.77 5.66 15.48
CA PRO A 55 12.78 5.65 16.55
C PRO A 55 11.51 4.96 16.07
N GLY A 56 10.96 4.06 16.88
CA GLY A 56 9.73 3.38 16.52
C GLY A 56 9.48 2.10 17.31
N LEU A 57 8.36 1.47 16.97
CA LEU A 57 7.98 0.16 17.50
C LEU A 57 8.28 -0.90 16.44
N PHE A 58 9.10 -1.87 16.76
CA PHE A 58 9.38 -3.04 15.94
C PHE A 58 8.56 -4.23 16.43
N ILE A 59 7.63 -4.69 15.61
CA ILE A 59 6.74 -5.80 15.97
C ILE A 59 7.42 -7.12 15.58
N ASP A 60 7.70 -7.95 16.57
CA ASP A 60 8.16 -9.33 16.34
C ASP A 60 6.95 -10.27 16.19
N GLY A 61 7.13 -11.33 15.39
CA GLY A 61 6.09 -12.35 15.18
C GLY A 61 4.98 -11.94 14.18
N TYR A 62 5.10 -10.80 13.51
CA TYR A 62 4.19 -10.45 12.41
C TYR A 62 4.39 -11.40 11.23
N THR A 63 3.30 -12.00 10.76
CA THR A 63 3.31 -12.96 9.65
C THR A 63 2.51 -12.41 8.47
N SER A 64 3.07 -12.54 7.26
CA SER A 64 2.34 -12.18 6.05
C SER A 64 1.04 -12.98 5.92
N ALA A 65 -0.02 -12.33 5.45
CA ALA A 65 -1.34 -12.94 5.28
C ALA A 65 -1.37 -14.02 4.18
N ALA A 66 -0.37 -14.07 3.29
CA ALA A 66 -0.17 -15.14 2.31
C ALA A 66 1.28 -15.17 1.80
N ALA A 67 1.62 -16.23 1.05
CA ALA A 67 2.97 -16.47 0.53
C ALA A 67 3.30 -15.66 -0.75
N SER A 68 2.35 -14.95 -1.35
CA SER A 68 2.56 -14.15 -2.55
C SER A 68 1.83 -12.81 -2.47
N THR A 69 2.31 -11.83 -3.24
CA THR A 69 1.93 -10.41 -3.17
C THR A 69 0.42 -10.18 -3.24
N VAL A 70 -0.24 -10.66 -4.29
CA VAL A 70 -1.66 -10.34 -4.53
C VAL A 70 -2.56 -10.88 -3.41
N PRO A 71 -2.52 -12.18 -3.04
CA PRO A 71 -3.34 -12.68 -1.93
C PRO A 71 -2.97 -12.05 -0.58
N SER A 72 -1.67 -11.76 -0.34
CA SER A 72 -1.24 -11.14 0.91
C SER A 72 -1.79 -9.73 1.05
N LEU A 73 -1.60 -8.88 0.04
CA LEU A 73 -2.11 -7.50 0.06
C LEU A 73 -3.63 -7.44 0.04
N SER A 74 -4.29 -8.32 -0.71
CA SER A 74 -5.76 -8.37 -0.70
C SER A 74 -6.31 -8.63 0.70
N ARG A 75 -5.74 -9.61 1.43
CA ARG A 75 -6.11 -9.92 2.81
C ARG A 75 -5.76 -8.82 3.81
N THR A 76 -4.73 -8.06 3.52
CA THR A 76 -4.27 -6.97 4.39
C THR A 76 -5.09 -5.70 4.19
N LEU A 77 -5.46 -5.40 2.95
CA LEU A 77 -6.06 -4.12 2.58
C LEU A 77 -7.59 -4.15 2.48
N ILE A 78 -8.20 -5.32 2.25
CA ILE A 78 -9.66 -5.47 2.15
C ILE A 78 -10.20 -6.02 3.47
N TYR A 79 -11.14 -5.28 4.05
CA TYR A 79 -11.88 -5.77 5.21
C TYR A 79 -12.76 -6.95 4.82
N ASP A 80 -12.72 -8.00 5.63
CA ASP A 80 -13.55 -9.19 5.46
C ASP A 80 -13.33 -9.96 4.14
N TYR A 81 -12.08 -9.92 3.65
CA TYR A 81 -11.69 -10.50 2.35
C TYR A 81 -12.13 -11.94 2.16
N GLU A 82 -12.06 -12.79 3.21
CA GLU A 82 -12.38 -14.21 3.11
C GLU A 82 -13.89 -14.46 2.84
N GLN A 83 -14.74 -13.58 3.34
CA GLN A 83 -16.20 -13.66 3.15
C GLN A 83 -16.64 -12.88 1.91
N ASN A 84 -15.99 -11.77 1.61
CA ASN A 84 -16.35 -10.92 0.48
C ASN A 84 -15.09 -10.38 -0.23
N PRO A 85 -14.43 -11.19 -1.06
CA PRO A 85 -13.20 -10.81 -1.72
C PRO A 85 -13.36 -9.64 -2.72
N ASP A 86 -14.58 -9.37 -3.18
CA ASP A 86 -14.89 -8.29 -4.11
C ASP A 86 -15.45 -7.03 -3.40
N SER A 87 -15.29 -6.97 -2.07
CA SER A 87 -15.73 -5.84 -1.26
C SER A 87 -14.99 -4.55 -1.64
N GLY A 88 -15.72 -3.43 -1.73
CA GLY A 88 -15.16 -2.09 -1.78
C GLY A 88 -14.65 -1.58 -0.42
N ASN A 89 -14.87 -2.35 0.66
CA ASN A 89 -14.42 -2.00 2.00
C ASN A 89 -12.91 -2.25 2.15
N ASN A 90 -12.10 -1.41 1.54
CA ASN A 90 -10.65 -1.43 1.67
C ASN A 90 -10.14 -0.20 2.41
N VAL A 91 -8.87 -0.25 2.82
CA VAL A 91 -8.26 0.80 3.64
C VAL A 91 -8.12 2.14 2.91
N VAL A 92 -8.00 2.14 1.57
CA VAL A 92 -7.90 3.36 0.76
C VAL A 92 -9.26 4.07 0.74
N ALA A 93 -10.34 3.33 0.42
CA ALA A 93 -11.70 3.85 0.48
C ALA A 93 -12.07 4.33 1.89
N LEU A 94 -11.62 3.61 2.94
CA LEU A 94 -11.80 4.03 4.33
C LEU A 94 -11.15 5.38 4.60
N ALA A 95 -9.88 5.56 4.20
CA ALA A 95 -9.15 6.80 4.40
C ALA A 95 -9.81 7.98 3.66
N ALA A 96 -10.18 7.80 2.38
CA ALA A 96 -10.88 8.80 1.60
C ALA A 96 -12.21 9.20 2.26
N LYS A 97 -12.99 8.23 2.70
CA LYS A 97 -14.28 8.47 3.37
C LYS A 97 -14.13 9.13 4.75
N ALA A 98 -13.00 8.90 5.42
CA ALA A 98 -12.64 9.59 6.66
C ALA A 98 -12.15 11.03 6.45
N GLY A 99 -12.12 11.51 5.21
CA GLY A 99 -11.76 12.89 4.86
C GLY A 99 -10.27 13.11 4.61
N TYR A 100 -9.49 12.04 4.46
CA TYR A 100 -8.09 12.15 4.07
C TYR A 100 -7.96 12.27 2.55
N SER A 101 -7.09 13.15 2.08
CA SER A 101 -6.55 13.09 0.72
C SER A 101 -5.67 11.86 0.58
N THR A 102 -5.95 11.00 -0.40
CA THR A 102 -5.33 9.69 -0.52
C THR A 102 -4.41 9.62 -1.73
N TRP A 103 -3.19 9.13 -1.49
CA TRP A 103 -2.15 8.95 -2.49
C TRP A 103 -1.73 7.49 -2.56
N TRP A 104 -1.71 6.92 -3.77
CA TRP A 104 -1.14 5.60 -4.04
C TRP A 104 0.03 5.74 -4.99
N ILE A 105 1.24 5.46 -4.51
CA ILE A 105 2.47 5.59 -5.28
C ILE A 105 3.14 4.21 -5.30
N SER A 106 3.34 3.64 -6.48
CA SER A 106 3.80 2.25 -6.59
C SER A 106 4.89 2.08 -7.63
N ASN A 107 5.90 1.31 -7.29
CA ASN A 107 6.90 0.79 -8.22
C ASN A 107 6.48 -0.54 -8.86
N GLN A 108 5.26 -1.02 -8.61
CA GLN A 108 4.67 -2.15 -9.31
C GLN A 108 3.95 -1.70 -10.59
N GLY A 109 3.76 -2.61 -11.55
CA GLY A 109 3.05 -2.29 -12.79
C GLY A 109 1.55 -2.07 -12.56
N LYS A 110 0.96 -1.12 -13.29
CA LYS A 110 -0.48 -0.86 -13.26
C LYS A 110 -1.26 -1.88 -14.10
N LEU A 111 -0.71 -2.28 -15.25
CA LEU A 111 -1.36 -3.09 -16.27
C LEU A 111 -0.47 -4.27 -16.65
N GLY A 112 -0.98 -5.47 -16.57
CA GLY A 112 -0.38 -6.69 -17.07
C GLY A 112 -1.47 -7.71 -17.31
N GLU A 113 -1.12 -8.89 -17.86
CA GLU A 113 -2.04 -10.05 -18.02
C GLU A 113 -2.76 -10.42 -16.71
N HIS A 114 -2.37 -9.78 -15.65
CA HIS A 114 -2.93 -9.86 -14.31
C HIS A 114 -3.17 -8.43 -13.79
N ASP A 115 -4.15 -7.71 -14.33
CA ASP A 115 -4.71 -6.55 -13.65
C ASP A 115 -5.12 -7.02 -12.26
N THR A 116 -4.25 -6.70 -11.31
CA THR A 116 -4.35 -7.31 -10.01
C THR A 116 -5.43 -6.58 -9.24
N ARG A 117 -6.10 -7.29 -8.36
CA ARG A 117 -7.00 -6.71 -7.36
C ARG A 117 -6.39 -5.50 -6.64
N ILE A 118 -5.06 -5.45 -6.53
CA ILE A 118 -4.32 -4.33 -5.94
C ILE A 118 -4.44 -3.05 -6.78
N SER A 119 -4.42 -3.15 -8.12
CA SER A 119 -4.65 -1.99 -8.99
C SER A 119 -6.08 -1.43 -8.84
N VAL A 120 -7.05 -2.30 -8.55
CA VAL A 120 -8.43 -1.90 -8.26
C VAL A 120 -8.51 -1.13 -6.95
N ILE A 121 -7.88 -1.65 -5.87
CA ILE A 121 -7.80 -0.95 -4.57
C ILE A 121 -7.09 0.41 -4.75
N ALA A 122 -5.99 0.43 -5.51
CA ALA A 122 -5.25 1.66 -5.79
C ALA A 122 -6.11 2.72 -6.50
N SER A 123 -7.10 2.29 -7.32
CA SER A 123 -7.99 3.22 -8.04
C SER A 123 -8.98 3.97 -7.13
N ASP A 124 -9.13 3.55 -5.88
CA ASP A 124 -9.93 4.27 -4.89
C ASP A 124 -9.18 5.48 -4.28
N ALA A 125 -7.87 5.63 -4.57
CA ALA A 125 -7.12 6.79 -4.14
C ALA A 125 -7.41 8.01 -5.04
N ASP A 126 -7.42 9.21 -4.43
CA ASP A 126 -7.58 10.48 -5.16
C ASP A 126 -6.44 10.70 -6.16
N HIS A 127 -5.22 10.26 -5.79
CA HIS A 127 -4.02 10.40 -6.61
C HIS A 127 -3.32 9.04 -6.76
N THR A 128 -3.10 8.60 -8.00
CA THR A 128 -2.40 7.35 -8.28
C THR A 128 -1.19 7.56 -9.18
N VAL A 129 -0.04 7.04 -8.76
CA VAL A 129 1.21 7.05 -9.52
C VAL A 129 1.75 5.63 -9.61
N PHE A 130 1.92 5.14 -10.83
CA PHE A 130 2.57 3.86 -11.11
C PHE A 130 3.83 4.14 -11.94
N LEU A 131 5.00 3.84 -11.38
CA LEU A 131 6.28 4.10 -12.05
C LEU A 131 6.53 3.17 -13.24
N LYS A 132 5.93 1.99 -13.23
CA LYS A 132 6.02 1.03 -14.33
C LYS A 132 4.76 1.08 -15.21
N LYS A 133 4.99 1.28 -16.51
CA LYS A 133 3.97 1.09 -17.54
C LYS A 133 4.14 -0.32 -18.12
N GLY A 134 3.25 -1.25 -17.78
CA GLY A 134 3.27 -2.62 -18.31
C GLY A 134 3.43 -3.71 -17.25
N SER A 135 3.71 -4.96 -17.69
CA SER A 135 3.78 -6.14 -16.83
C SER A 135 5.01 -6.14 -15.91
N PHE A 136 5.02 -7.07 -14.95
CA PHE A 136 6.15 -7.35 -14.04
C PHE A 136 7.50 -7.52 -14.76
N ALA A 137 7.50 -7.96 -16.02
CA ALA A 137 8.71 -8.12 -16.84
C ALA A 137 9.25 -6.80 -17.42
N SER A 138 8.53 -5.68 -17.31
CA SER A 138 9.04 -4.37 -17.76
C SER A 138 10.18 -3.93 -16.83
N ARG A 139 11.22 -3.30 -17.45
CA ARG A 139 12.52 -2.93 -16.87
C ARG A 139 12.49 -2.64 -15.38
N LYS A 140 13.46 -3.20 -14.63
CA LYS A 140 13.73 -2.87 -13.24
C LYS A 140 13.79 -1.36 -13.07
N THR A 141 12.87 -0.81 -12.30
CA THR A 141 12.91 0.57 -11.83
C THR A 141 13.48 0.56 -10.41
N ASP A 142 14.32 1.54 -10.12
CA ASP A 142 14.87 1.72 -8.79
C ASP A 142 13.77 2.23 -7.84
N ASP A 143 13.64 1.64 -6.66
CA ASP A 143 12.70 2.09 -5.64
C ASP A 143 12.99 3.52 -5.14
N MET A 144 14.22 4.00 -5.32
CA MET A 144 14.58 5.41 -5.04
C MET A 144 13.76 6.40 -5.87
N LEU A 145 13.22 6.00 -7.01
CA LEU A 145 12.32 6.85 -7.79
C LEU A 145 10.98 7.13 -7.09
N LEU A 146 10.57 6.29 -6.14
CA LEU A 146 9.39 6.55 -5.30
C LEU A 146 9.57 7.82 -4.45
N LEU A 147 10.79 8.16 -4.06
CA LEU A 147 11.07 9.33 -3.22
C LEU A 147 10.59 10.62 -3.88
N GLN A 148 10.84 10.79 -5.17
CA GLN A 148 10.44 12.00 -5.90
C GLN A 148 8.91 12.18 -5.89
N GLU A 149 8.15 11.12 -6.08
CA GLU A 149 6.70 11.17 -6.05
C GLU A 149 6.17 11.30 -4.60
N THR A 150 6.86 10.71 -3.64
CA THR A 150 6.56 10.88 -2.22
C THR A 150 6.77 12.33 -1.77
N GLU A 151 7.86 12.97 -2.20
CA GLU A 151 8.12 14.39 -1.93
C GLU A 151 7.02 15.29 -2.51
N ARG A 152 6.51 14.99 -3.72
CA ARG A 152 5.36 15.69 -4.31
C ARG A 152 4.11 15.53 -3.47
N ALA A 153 3.80 14.32 -3.02
CA ALA A 153 2.65 14.06 -2.17
C ALA A 153 2.77 14.75 -0.81
N LEU A 154 3.98 14.81 -0.24
CA LEU A 154 4.25 15.53 1.02
C LEU A 154 4.13 17.05 0.86
N ALA A 155 4.57 17.59 -0.28
CA ALA A 155 4.50 19.03 -0.59
C ALA A 155 3.08 19.50 -0.95
N ASP A 156 2.17 18.58 -1.31
CA ASP A 156 0.77 18.92 -1.54
C ASP A 156 0.14 19.50 -0.26
N THR A 157 -0.67 20.55 -0.41
CA THR A 157 -1.24 21.30 0.72
C THR A 157 -2.51 20.67 1.30
N SER A 158 -3.09 19.66 0.64
CA SER A 158 -4.26 18.96 1.17
C SER A 158 -3.93 18.21 2.45
N THR A 159 -4.70 18.47 3.51
CA THR A 159 -4.57 17.82 4.81
C THR A 159 -5.96 17.56 5.40
N PRO A 160 -6.16 16.48 6.14
CA PRO A 160 -5.21 15.38 6.39
C PRO A 160 -4.96 14.53 5.14
N LYS A 161 -3.83 13.81 5.08
CA LYS A 161 -3.51 12.93 3.95
C LYS A 161 -2.98 11.56 4.39
N VAL A 162 -3.22 10.55 3.54
CA VAL A 162 -2.61 9.22 3.65
C VAL A 162 -1.88 8.88 2.35
N ILE A 163 -0.62 8.48 2.46
CA ILE A 163 0.25 8.10 1.34
C ILE A 163 0.55 6.60 1.46
N PHE A 164 0.11 5.83 0.48
CA PHE A 164 0.41 4.40 0.32
C PHE A 164 1.58 4.24 -0.67
N LEU A 165 2.67 3.61 -0.21
CA LEU A 165 3.90 3.33 -0.97
C LEU A 165 4.11 1.83 -1.13
#